data_ade43c15477b1c1bc56d48b16195aafa
#
_entry.id   ade43c15477b1c1bc56d48b16195aafa
#
_cell.length_a   1.000
_cell.length_b   1.000
_cell.length_c   1.000
_cell.angle_alpha   90.00
_cell.angle_beta   90.00
_cell.angle_gamma   90.00
#
_symmetry.space_group_name_H-M   'P 1'
#
loop_
_entity.id
_entity.type
_entity.pdbx_description
1 polymer ?
#
loop_
_entity_poly.entity_id
_entity_poly.type
_entity_poly.pdbx_seq_one_letter_code
_entity_poly.pdbx_strand_id
1 'polypeptide(L)'
;AAVDLNGVELILDADQDTSITADTDDRIDFKIAGVEHFSFSNSSGDTIIKPMVDAKDIKFQQFDGRTLLDINDGGFVGIANGATGPGEVRIFEDTDNGSNYVGLNAGSISSSFTLTLPTADGSSGQFLKTDGSGALSFDTVSSAADDLTIGDAAVTLSTSSGNITIDATANDTDIIFKGTDNSADITMLTLDGSDAGSATFN
;
A
#
# COMPACT_ATOMS: atom_id res chain seq x y z
N ALA A 1 -36.03 15.61 -36.91
CA ALA A 1 -35.73 14.42 -37.71
C ALA A 1 -34.44 13.81 -37.17
N ALA A 2 -34.40 12.52 -36.93
CA ALA A 2 -33.16 11.79 -36.57
C ALA A 2 -32.35 11.56 -37.87
N VAL A 3 -31.02 11.55 -37.77
CA VAL A 3 -30.16 11.05 -38.85
C VAL A 3 -29.95 9.56 -38.56
N ASP A 4 -30.44 8.71 -39.45
CA ASP A 4 -30.28 7.27 -39.37
C ASP A 4 -29.23 6.86 -40.42
N LEU A 5 -28.06 6.44 -39.94
CA LEU A 5 -26.92 6.02 -40.76
C LEU A 5 -27.04 4.54 -41.16
N ASN A 6 -27.90 3.76 -40.48
CA ASN A 6 -28.20 2.36 -40.79
C ASN A 6 -26.93 1.51 -41.06
N GLY A 7 -25.91 1.60 -40.16
CA GLY A 7 -24.64 0.90 -40.29
C GLY A 7 -23.64 1.56 -41.28
N VAL A 8 -23.97 2.69 -41.87
CA VAL A 8 -23.02 3.46 -42.69
C VAL A 8 -22.07 4.25 -41.79
N GLU A 9 -20.80 4.25 -42.14
CA GLU A 9 -19.72 4.95 -41.43
C GLU A 9 -19.95 6.48 -41.49
N LEU A 10 -19.83 7.14 -40.30
CA LEU A 10 -19.78 8.59 -40.21
C LEU A 10 -18.33 9.06 -40.36
N ILE A 11 -17.96 9.55 -41.53
CA ILE A 11 -16.62 10.06 -41.84
C ILE A 11 -16.48 11.46 -41.27
N LEU A 12 -15.36 11.72 -40.51
CA LEU A 12 -15.14 12.96 -39.78
C LEU A 12 -14.07 13.86 -40.40
N ASP A 13 -13.28 13.37 -41.35
CA ASP A 13 -12.18 14.11 -42.00
C ASP A 13 -12.16 13.98 -43.54
N ALA A 14 -11.28 14.76 -44.17
CA ALA A 14 -11.26 14.89 -45.63
C ALA A 14 -10.59 13.72 -46.37
N ASP A 15 -9.68 13.00 -45.74
CA ASP A 15 -8.99 11.82 -46.28
C ASP A 15 -9.70 10.51 -45.94
N GLN A 16 -10.82 10.59 -45.20
CA GLN A 16 -11.77 9.50 -44.92
C GLN A 16 -11.19 8.36 -44.10
N ASP A 17 -10.19 8.67 -43.25
CA ASP A 17 -9.53 7.68 -42.39
C ASP A 17 -9.92 7.81 -40.91
N THR A 18 -10.68 8.83 -40.54
CA THR A 18 -11.22 9.04 -39.20
C THR A 18 -12.74 8.99 -39.21
N SER A 19 -13.31 8.07 -38.40
CA SER A 19 -14.76 7.80 -38.49
C SER A 19 -15.32 7.19 -37.21
N ILE A 20 -16.66 7.18 -37.13
CA ILE A 20 -17.45 6.43 -36.16
C ILE A 20 -18.34 5.46 -36.93
N THR A 21 -18.36 4.20 -36.53
CA THR A 21 -19.22 3.18 -37.17
C THR A 21 -19.93 2.31 -36.11
N ALA A 22 -21.05 1.72 -36.50
CA ALA A 22 -21.80 0.74 -35.73
C ALA A 22 -22.19 -0.43 -36.66
N ASP A 23 -21.19 -1.01 -37.29
CA ASP A 23 -21.33 -2.13 -38.23
C ASP A 23 -21.49 -3.50 -37.57
N THR A 24 -21.19 -3.55 -36.28
CA THR A 24 -21.40 -4.71 -35.40
C THR A 24 -22.52 -4.40 -34.42
N ASP A 25 -23.46 -5.35 -34.25
CA ASP A 25 -24.59 -5.21 -33.33
C ASP A 25 -24.11 -4.93 -31.90
N ASP A 26 -24.79 -3.98 -31.24
CA ASP A 26 -24.49 -3.53 -29.86
C ASP A 26 -23.08 -2.94 -29.67
N ARG A 27 -22.41 -2.44 -30.74
CA ARG A 27 -21.06 -1.87 -30.66
C ARG A 27 -20.94 -0.58 -31.47
N ILE A 28 -20.21 0.39 -30.91
CA ILE A 28 -19.77 1.60 -31.61
C ILE A 28 -18.25 1.59 -31.65
N ASP A 29 -17.67 1.73 -32.83
CA ASP A 29 -16.22 1.76 -33.03
C ASP A 29 -15.74 3.16 -33.40
N PHE A 30 -14.56 3.53 -32.92
CA PHE A 30 -13.88 4.76 -33.25
C PHE A 30 -12.60 4.46 -34.02
N LYS A 31 -12.54 4.91 -35.25
CA LYS A 31 -11.39 4.81 -36.12
C LYS A 31 -10.67 6.15 -36.22
N ILE A 32 -9.37 6.16 -36.12
CA ILE A 32 -8.50 7.33 -36.26
C ILE A 32 -7.31 6.91 -37.10
N ALA A 33 -7.00 7.68 -38.17
CA ALA A 33 -5.90 7.38 -39.10
C ALA A 33 -5.97 5.93 -39.63
N GLY A 34 -7.16 5.49 -40.07
CA GLY A 34 -7.40 4.17 -40.66
C GLY A 34 -7.40 2.98 -39.67
N VAL A 35 -7.21 3.22 -38.39
CA VAL A 35 -7.12 2.17 -37.36
C VAL A 35 -8.24 2.34 -36.32
N GLU A 36 -8.93 1.24 -35.97
CA GLU A 36 -9.85 1.22 -34.84
C GLU A 36 -9.08 1.34 -33.53
N HIS A 37 -9.28 2.44 -32.79
CA HIS A 37 -8.57 2.70 -31.56
C HIS A 37 -9.32 2.23 -30.33
N PHE A 38 -10.62 2.41 -30.27
CA PHE A 38 -11.44 1.89 -29.18
C PHE A 38 -12.90 1.70 -29.60
N SER A 39 -13.59 0.84 -28.85
CA SER A 39 -15.01 0.60 -28.98
C SER A 39 -15.77 0.80 -27.69
N PHE A 40 -17.05 1.15 -27.85
CA PHE A 40 -18.08 1.01 -26.83
C PHE A 40 -18.98 -0.15 -27.19
N SER A 41 -19.21 -1.07 -26.29
CA SER A 41 -20.12 -2.20 -26.51
C SER A 41 -20.90 -2.55 -25.25
N ASN A 42 -22.00 -3.30 -25.44
CA ASN A 42 -22.75 -3.92 -24.38
C ASN A 42 -22.41 -5.41 -24.31
N SER A 43 -22.24 -5.93 -23.09
CA SER A 43 -22.14 -7.37 -22.85
C SER A 43 -22.88 -7.74 -21.58
N SER A 44 -23.99 -8.45 -21.71
CA SER A 44 -24.82 -8.90 -20.58
C SER A 44 -25.27 -7.76 -19.65
N GLY A 45 -25.47 -6.56 -20.19
CA GLY A 45 -25.86 -5.37 -19.43
C GLY A 45 -24.70 -4.46 -19.02
N ASP A 46 -23.45 -4.91 -19.13
CA ASP A 46 -22.29 -4.08 -18.85
C ASP A 46 -21.91 -3.20 -20.05
N THR A 47 -21.54 -1.96 -19.77
CA THR A 47 -20.93 -1.07 -20.76
C THR A 47 -19.44 -1.30 -20.78
N ILE A 48 -18.90 -1.72 -21.90
CA ILE A 48 -17.47 -2.01 -22.10
C ILE A 48 -16.84 -0.91 -22.92
N ILE A 49 -15.75 -0.31 -22.43
CA ILE A 49 -14.82 0.56 -23.16
C ILE A 49 -13.55 -0.23 -23.41
N LYS A 50 -13.24 -0.54 -24.67
CA LYS A 50 -12.15 -1.45 -25.00
C LYS A 50 -11.18 -0.80 -25.99
N PRO A 51 -9.83 -0.83 -25.72
CA PRO A 51 -8.83 -0.55 -26.74
C PRO A 51 -8.91 -1.62 -27.83
N MET A 52 -8.87 -1.23 -29.10
CA MET A 52 -8.96 -2.14 -30.23
C MET A 52 -7.59 -2.46 -30.83
N VAL A 53 -6.53 -1.76 -30.42
CA VAL A 53 -5.14 -2.03 -30.81
C VAL A 53 -4.47 -2.83 -29.72
N ASP A 54 -3.96 -4.02 -30.07
CA ASP A 54 -3.24 -4.90 -29.14
C ASP A 54 -1.96 -4.24 -28.62
N ALA A 55 -1.58 -4.56 -27.39
CA ALA A 55 -0.41 -4.02 -26.68
C ALA A 55 -0.42 -2.46 -26.60
N LYS A 56 -1.60 -1.85 -26.45
CA LYS A 56 -1.78 -0.40 -26.26
C LYS A 56 -2.66 -0.09 -25.06
N ASP A 57 -2.29 1.01 -24.40
CA ASP A 57 -2.91 1.49 -23.18
C ASP A 57 -4.05 2.49 -23.44
N ILE A 58 -4.92 2.67 -22.45
CA ILE A 58 -5.79 3.85 -22.37
C ILE A 58 -5.11 4.89 -21.49
N LYS A 59 -4.77 6.06 -22.06
CA LYS A 59 -4.10 7.14 -21.34
C LYS A 59 -4.97 8.38 -21.25
N PHE A 60 -5.11 8.92 -20.04
CA PHE A 60 -5.69 10.23 -19.80
C PHE A 60 -4.55 11.23 -19.58
N GLN A 61 -4.46 12.23 -20.45
CA GLN A 61 -3.37 13.18 -20.46
C GLN A 61 -3.87 14.61 -20.27
N GLN A 62 -3.02 15.47 -19.71
CA GLN A 62 -3.23 16.91 -19.72
C GLN A 62 -2.83 17.52 -21.07
N PHE A 63 -3.15 18.81 -21.25
CA PHE A 63 -2.85 19.57 -22.47
C PHE A 63 -1.35 19.57 -22.82
N ASP A 64 -0.47 19.53 -21.82
CA ASP A 64 0.99 19.47 -21.98
C ASP A 64 1.53 18.07 -22.35
N GLY A 65 0.64 17.09 -22.56
CA GLY A 65 0.99 15.71 -22.90
C GLY A 65 1.33 14.83 -21.70
N ARG A 66 1.28 15.37 -20.48
CA ARG A 66 1.55 14.60 -19.27
C ARG A 66 0.44 13.61 -18.98
N THR A 67 0.81 12.33 -18.82
CA THR A 67 -0.14 11.28 -18.43
C THR A 67 -0.46 11.38 -16.93
N LEU A 68 -1.73 11.39 -16.60
CA LEU A 68 -2.26 11.37 -15.24
C LEU A 68 -2.76 9.98 -14.83
N LEU A 69 -3.45 9.30 -15.75
CA LEU A 69 -3.98 7.95 -15.54
C LEU A 69 -3.60 7.10 -16.74
N ASP A 70 -3.02 5.93 -16.48
CA ASP A 70 -2.64 4.93 -17.46
C ASP A 70 -3.30 3.60 -17.11
N ILE A 71 -4.24 3.14 -17.93
CA ILE A 71 -4.78 1.79 -17.83
C ILE A 71 -3.97 0.95 -18.81
N ASN A 72 -3.03 0.21 -18.25
CA ASN A 72 -1.96 -0.45 -19.00
C ASN A 72 -2.35 -1.87 -19.40
N ASP A 73 -1.99 -2.29 -20.58
CA ASP A 73 -2.23 -3.65 -21.08
C ASP A 73 -1.45 -4.73 -20.30
N GLY A 74 -0.36 -4.35 -19.61
CA GLY A 74 0.37 -5.20 -18.66
C GLY A 74 -0.37 -5.50 -17.36
N GLY A 75 -1.63 -5.05 -17.20
CA GLY A 75 -2.50 -5.42 -16.08
C GLY A 75 -2.37 -4.54 -14.85
N PHE A 76 -1.91 -3.30 -14.96
CA PHE A 76 -1.88 -2.33 -13.87
C PHE A 76 -2.53 -1.00 -14.24
N VAL A 77 -2.87 -0.22 -13.22
CA VAL A 77 -3.30 1.18 -13.35
C VAL A 77 -2.21 2.08 -12.82
N GLY A 78 -1.61 2.89 -13.68
CA GLY A 78 -0.59 3.87 -13.34
C GLY A 78 -1.20 5.24 -13.05
N ILE A 79 -0.82 5.86 -11.93
CA ILE A 79 -1.17 7.24 -11.59
C ILE A 79 0.10 8.04 -11.49
N ALA A 80 0.23 9.05 -12.37
CA ALA A 80 1.45 9.84 -12.49
C ALA A 80 1.15 11.35 -12.35
N ASN A 81 2.17 12.14 -12.08
CA ASN A 81 2.08 13.59 -11.99
C ASN A 81 3.24 14.29 -12.74
N GLY A 82 3.88 13.60 -13.66
CA GLY A 82 5.02 14.13 -14.43
C GLY A 82 6.20 14.52 -13.55
N ALA A 83 6.86 15.63 -13.91
CA ALA A 83 8.06 16.12 -13.20
C ALA A 83 7.75 16.93 -11.92
N THR A 84 6.50 17.15 -11.58
CA THR A 84 6.10 18.02 -10.46
C THR A 84 5.96 17.30 -9.13
N GLY A 85 6.04 15.96 -9.12
CA GLY A 85 5.96 15.12 -7.93
C GLY A 85 5.43 13.73 -8.23
N PRO A 86 5.29 12.89 -7.22
CA PRO A 86 4.70 11.56 -7.37
C PRO A 86 3.21 11.64 -7.73
N GLY A 87 2.69 10.61 -8.38
CA GLY A 87 1.26 10.40 -8.54
C GLY A 87 0.62 10.09 -7.17
N GLU A 88 -0.63 10.49 -7.01
CA GLU A 88 -1.37 10.34 -5.74
C GLU A 88 -2.80 9.89 -5.98
N VAL A 89 -3.25 8.90 -5.22
CA VAL A 89 -4.68 8.54 -5.10
C VAL A 89 -5.25 9.26 -3.89
N ARG A 90 -6.30 10.06 -4.08
CA ARG A 90 -7.00 10.77 -3.01
C ARG A 90 -8.38 10.16 -2.78
N ILE A 91 -8.64 9.81 -1.54
CA ILE A 91 -9.95 9.37 -1.07
C ILE A 91 -10.52 10.52 -0.24
N PHE A 92 -11.55 11.18 -0.78
CA PHE A 92 -12.17 12.32 -0.13
C PHE A 92 -13.18 11.87 0.92
N GLU A 93 -13.35 12.69 1.95
CA GLU A 93 -14.46 12.56 2.89
C GLU A 93 -15.81 12.89 2.20
N ASP A 94 -16.89 12.70 2.93
CA ASP A 94 -18.21 13.12 2.49
C ASP A 94 -18.27 14.65 2.31
N THR A 95 -18.83 15.10 1.19
CA THR A 95 -18.92 16.52 0.83
C THR A 95 -19.73 17.36 1.84
N ASP A 96 -20.50 16.75 2.71
CA ASP A 96 -21.23 17.42 3.78
C ASP A 96 -20.31 17.93 4.91
N ASN A 97 -19.11 17.35 5.05
CA ASN A 97 -18.14 17.66 6.09
C ASN A 97 -16.97 18.52 5.63
N GLY A 98 -16.86 18.81 4.33
CA GLY A 98 -15.78 19.63 3.78
C GLY A 98 -15.10 19.05 2.53
N SER A 99 -13.79 19.26 2.41
CA SER A 99 -12.99 18.84 1.24
C SER A 99 -11.69 18.12 1.63
N ASN A 100 -11.64 17.53 2.83
CA ASN A 100 -10.46 16.81 3.30
C ASN A 100 -10.36 15.43 2.62
N TYR A 101 -9.17 14.86 2.61
CA TYR A 101 -8.93 13.57 1.98
C TYR A 101 -7.80 12.80 2.66
N VAL A 102 -7.75 11.50 2.41
CA VAL A 102 -6.60 10.65 2.65
C VAL A 102 -5.89 10.41 1.34
N GLY A 103 -4.60 10.75 1.26
CA GLY A 103 -3.77 10.57 0.08
C GLY A 103 -2.83 9.37 0.21
N LEU A 104 -2.72 8.58 -0.86
CA LEU A 104 -1.71 7.53 -1.02
C LEU A 104 -0.79 7.91 -2.17
N ASN A 105 0.50 8.10 -1.89
CA ASN A 105 1.52 8.40 -2.90
C ASN A 105 2.81 7.61 -2.66
N ALA A 106 3.65 7.54 -3.68
CA ALA A 106 4.88 6.77 -3.64
C ALA A 106 6.06 7.49 -2.96
N GLY A 107 5.96 8.79 -2.71
CA GLY A 107 7.11 9.59 -2.27
C GLY A 107 8.24 9.60 -3.30
N SER A 108 9.46 9.96 -2.86
CA SER A 108 10.67 9.90 -3.70
C SER A 108 11.38 8.58 -3.49
N ILE A 109 11.11 7.60 -4.35
CA ILE A 109 11.72 6.27 -4.31
C ILE A 109 12.89 6.17 -5.28
N SER A 110 13.95 5.46 -4.89
CA SER A 110 15.16 5.24 -5.72
C SER A 110 15.06 4.00 -6.61
N SER A 111 14.18 3.06 -6.28
CA SER A 111 13.91 1.85 -7.06
C SER A 111 12.48 1.38 -6.84
N SER A 112 11.89 0.74 -7.85
CA SER A 112 10.54 0.19 -7.74
C SER A 112 10.50 -0.99 -6.77
N PHE A 113 9.43 -1.06 -5.98
CA PHE A 113 9.10 -2.21 -5.15
C PHE A 113 7.58 -2.40 -5.12
N THR A 114 7.14 -3.60 -4.76
CA THR A 114 5.73 -3.93 -4.60
C THR A 114 5.45 -4.27 -3.15
N LEU A 115 4.37 -3.71 -2.59
CA LEU A 115 3.83 -4.14 -1.31
C LEU A 115 2.66 -5.10 -1.58
N THR A 116 2.84 -6.36 -1.19
CA THR A 116 1.79 -7.38 -1.28
C THR A 116 0.94 -7.32 -0.03
N LEU A 117 -0.34 -7.01 -0.18
CA LEU A 117 -1.28 -6.92 0.94
C LEU A 117 -1.55 -8.31 1.55
N PRO A 118 -1.92 -8.38 2.85
CA PRO A 118 -2.34 -9.62 3.46
C PRO A 118 -3.54 -10.24 2.74
N THR A 119 -3.66 -11.56 2.77
CA THR A 119 -4.75 -12.32 2.13
C THR A 119 -6.05 -12.33 2.94
N ALA A 120 -6.02 -11.82 4.17
CA ALA A 120 -7.16 -11.67 5.07
C ALA A 120 -7.00 -10.42 5.93
N ASP A 121 -8.07 -9.96 6.55
CA ASP A 121 -8.02 -8.93 7.57
C ASP A 121 -7.37 -9.46 8.86
N GLY A 122 -6.83 -8.55 9.67
CA GLY A 122 -6.24 -8.89 10.96
C GLY A 122 -7.29 -8.98 12.07
N SER A 123 -6.81 -9.32 13.27
CA SER A 123 -7.62 -9.27 14.50
C SER A 123 -7.41 -7.93 15.24
N SER A 124 -8.33 -7.60 16.12
CA SER A 124 -8.19 -6.39 16.96
C SER A 124 -6.88 -6.39 17.74
N GLY A 125 -6.16 -5.26 17.68
CA GLY A 125 -4.87 -5.08 18.36
C GLY A 125 -3.66 -5.52 17.54
N GLN A 126 -3.85 -6.05 16.34
CA GLN A 126 -2.73 -6.33 15.42
C GLN A 126 -2.30 -5.07 14.66
N PHE A 127 -1.06 -5.06 14.21
CA PHE A 127 -0.47 -4.02 13.36
C PHE A 127 0.02 -4.62 12.04
N LEU A 128 0.12 -3.79 11.02
CA LEU A 128 0.64 -4.18 9.72
C LEU A 128 2.17 -4.19 9.76
N LYS A 129 2.77 -5.34 9.42
CA LYS A 129 4.20 -5.59 9.44
C LYS A 129 4.71 -5.96 8.06
N THR A 130 5.91 -5.52 7.70
CA THR A 130 6.63 -5.97 6.51
C THR A 130 7.64 -7.06 6.86
N ASP A 131 7.86 -7.98 5.92
CA ASP A 131 8.92 -8.99 5.98
C ASP A 131 10.29 -8.49 5.48
N GLY A 132 10.36 -7.20 5.04
CA GLY A 132 11.55 -6.60 4.44
C GLY A 132 11.72 -6.92 2.94
N SER A 133 10.87 -7.75 2.36
CA SER A 133 10.90 -8.15 0.94
C SER A 133 9.65 -7.72 0.17
N GLY A 134 8.77 -6.95 0.82
CA GLY A 134 7.57 -6.38 0.24
C GLY A 134 6.27 -7.10 0.61
N ALA A 135 6.30 -8.25 1.26
CA ALA A 135 5.09 -8.86 1.79
C ALA A 135 4.66 -8.20 3.10
N LEU A 136 3.36 -7.90 3.20
CA LEU A 136 2.73 -7.36 4.39
C LEU A 136 1.91 -8.44 5.08
N SER A 137 1.93 -8.46 6.41
CA SER A 137 1.13 -9.35 7.26
C SER A 137 0.63 -8.62 8.48
N PHE A 138 -0.43 -9.13 9.11
CA PHE A 138 -0.84 -8.67 10.43
C PHE A 138 -0.10 -9.44 11.50
N ASP A 139 0.43 -8.72 12.50
CA ASP A 139 1.16 -9.29 13.61
C ASP A 139 0.71 -8.66 14.94
N THR A 140 0.92 -9.35 16.03
CA THR A 140 0.70 -8.81 17.38
C THR A 140 2.00 -8.26 17.91
N VAL A 141 1.94 -7.19 18.70
CA VAL A 141 3.11 -6.76 19.45
C VAL A 141 3.48 -7.92 20.39
N SER A 142 4.51 -8.67 20.04
CA SER A 142 5.16 -9.55 20.99
C SER A 142 5.87 -8.66 22.00
N SER A 143 5.40 -8.63 23.22
CA SER A 143 6.12 -7.99 24.32
C SER A 143 7.09 -8.97 24.98
N ALA A 144 7.70 -9.85 24.17
CA ALA A 144 8.81 -10.66 24.68
C ALA A 144 9.92 -9.71 25.12
N ALA A 145 10.30 -9.78 26.40
CA ALA A 145 11.26 -8.84 26.98
C ALA A 145 12.68 -9.03 26.41
N ASP A 146 12.96 -10.14 25.71
CA ASP A 146 14.19 -10.39 24.96
C ASP A 146 14.33 -9.54 23.70
N ASP A 147 13.23 -8.91 23.24
CA ASP A 147 13.24 -7.92 22.14
C ASP A 147 13.58 -6.49 22.62
N LEU A 148 13.69 -6.25 23.93
CA LEU A 148 14.12 -4.97 24.49
C LEU A 148 15.63 -4.80 24.28
N THR A 149 16.00 -3.86 23.42
CA THR A 149 17.39 -3.51 23.15
C THR A 149 17.85 -2.34 24.05
N ILE A 150 19.12 -1.94 23.93
CA ILE A 150 19.68 -0.81 24.68
C ILE A 150 18.92 0.47 24.35
N GLY A 151 18.33 1.12 25.36
CA GLY A 151 17.72 2.43 25.23
C GLY A 151 18.76 3.55 25.33
N ASP A 152 18.50 4.70 24.74
CA ASP A 152 19.31 5.92 24.77
C ASP A 152 18.88 6.92 25.87
N ALA A 153 17.85 6.56 26.64
CA ALA A 153 17.30 7.37 27.73
C ALA A 153 16.91 6.48 28.92
N ALA A 154 16.49 7.11 30.01
CA ALA A 154 16.03 6.41 31.21
C ALA A 154 14.79 5.56 30.90
N VAL A 155 14.84 4.28 31.31
CA VAL A 155 13.71 3.35 31.22
C VAL A 155 13.04 3.26 32.58
N THR A 156 11.73 3.50 32.66
CA THR A 156 10.93 3.38 33.86
C THR A 156 9.89 2.29 33.71
N LEU A 157 9.91 1.28 34.56
CA LEU A 157 8.85 0.29 34.72
C LEU A 157 7.97 0.70 35.90
N SER A 158 6.72 1.06 35.62
CA SER A 158 5.76 1.49 36.63
C SER A 158 4.38 0.90 36.39
N THR A 159 3.65 0.69 37.50
CA THR A 159 2.23 0.32 37.45
C THR A 159 1.43 1.27 38.34
N SER A 160 0.23 1.64 37.90
CA SER A 160 -0.68 2.44 38.72
C SER A 160 -1.49 1.59 39.73
N SER A 161 -1.49 0.28 39.54
CA SER A 161 -2.19 -0.68 40.42
C SER A 161 -1.64 -2.08 40.21
N GLY A 162 -1.46 -2.84 41.28
CA GLY A 162 -0.90 -4.18 41.25
C GLY A 162 0.63 -4.21 41.33
N ASN A 163 1.21 -5.39 41.21
CA ASN A 163 2.63 -5.64 41.38
C ASN A 163 3.36 -5.62 40.04
N ILE A 164 4.65 -5.30 40.08
CA ILE A 164 5.59 -5.64 39.00
C ILE A 164 6.25 -6.95 39.42
N THR A 165 6.09 -7.99 38.62
CA THR A 165 6.72 -9.29 38.85
C THR A 165 7.80 -9.48 37.78
N ILE A 166 9.02 -9.80 38.25
CA ILE A 166 10.15 -10.22 37.44
C ILE A 166 10.44 -11.65 37.84
N ASP A 167 10.29 -12.59 36.90
CA ASP A 167 10.31 -14.03 37.20
C ASP A 167 11.25 -14.75 36.23
N ALA A 168 12.30 -15.39 36.77
CA ALA A 168 13.18 -16.28 36.02
C ALA A 168 12.65 -17.71 36.17
N THR A 169 11.82 -18.19 35.27
CA THR A 169 11.04 -19.43 35.40
C THR A 169 11.81 -20.75 35.20
N ALA A 170 13.01 -20.68 34.62
CA ALA A 170 13.84 -21.88 34.46
C ALA A 170 14.49 -22.32 35.78
N ASN A 171 14.71 -23.64 35.91
CA ASN A 171 15.35 -24.18 37.12
C ASN A 171 16.78 -23.61 37.28
N ASP A 172 17.15 -23.25 38.48
CA ASP A 172 18.47 -22.72 38.85
C ASP A 172 18.91 -21.46 38.08
N THR A 173 17.96 -20.61 37.64
CA THR A 173 18.25 -19.32 37.00
C THR A 173 18.05 -18.16 37.95
N ASP A 174 18.87 -17.11 37.76
CA ASP A 174 18.97 -15.95 38.61
C ASP A 174 18.34 -14.71 37.98
N ILE A 175 17.96 -13.74 38.83
CA ILE A 175 17.72 -12.36 38.41
C ILE A 175 18.94 -11.54 38.76
N ILE A 176 19.62 -10.98 37.75
CA ILE A 176 20.91 -10.30 37.89
C ILE A 176 20.76 -8.82 37.53
N PHE A 177 21.13 -7.93 38.44
CA PHE A 177 21.21 -6.50 38.24
C PHE A 177 22.66 -6.10 38.00
N LYS A 178 22.95 -5.47 36.88
CA LYS A 178 24.28 -5.02 36.47
C LYS A 178 24.34 -3.50 36.36
N GLY A 179 25.52 -2.98 36.52
CA GLY A 179 25.87 -1.59 36.23
C GLY A 179 27.25 -1.52 35.62
N THR A 180 27.67 -0.33 35.19
CA THR A 180 29.00 -0.09 34.64
C THR A 180 29.77 0.84 35.55
N ASP A 181 30.97 0.46 35.96
CA ASP A 181 31.93 1.28 36.66
C ASP A 181 33.26 1.30 35.90
N ASN A 182 33.81 2.48 35.65
CA ASN A 182 35.06 2.67 34.90
C ASN A 182 35.12 1.91 33.57
N SER A 183 34.01 1.88 32.85
CA SER A 183 33.84 1.17 31.56
C SER A 183 33.88 -0.37 31.65
N ALA A 184 33.72 -0.93 32.82
CA ALA A 184 33.59 -2.36 33.06
C ALA A 184 32.22 -2.69 33.63
N ASP A 185 31.58 -3.73 33.10
CA ASP A 185 30.30 -4.25 33.62
C ASP A 185 30.57 -4.93 34.97
N ILE A 186 29.79 -4.52 35.97
CA ILE A 186 29.81 -5.12 37.31
C ILE A 186 28.43 -5.68 37.63
N THR A 187 28.39 -6.81 38.35
CA THR A 187 27.19 -7.30 39.01
C THR A 187 27.01 -6.59 40.31
N MET A 188 25.87 -5.95 40.53
CA MET A 188 25.56 -5.22 41.75
C MET A 188 24.69 -6.02 42.71
N LEU A 189 23.75 -6.80 42.18
CA LEU A 189 22.83 -7.64 42.96
C LEU A 189 22.50 -8.89 42.13
N THR A 190 22.54 -10.04 42.76
CA THR A 190 22.02 -11.31 42.26
C THR A 190 20.96 -11.83 43.23
N LEU A 191 19.78 -12.17 42.67
CA LEU A 191 18.75 -12.97 43.32
C LEU A 191 18.91 -14.39 42.79
N ASP A 192 19.46 -15.27 43.63
CA ASP A 192 19.86 -16.63 43.28
C ASP A 192 18.64 -17.56 43.37
N GLY A 193 18.22 -18.12 42.24
CA GLY A 193 17.08 -19.04 42.16
C GLY A 193 17.41 -20.47 42.62
N SER A 194 18.70 -20.85 42.68
CA SER A 194 19.14 -22.20 43.05
C SER A 194 19.19 -22.39 44.59
N ASP A 195 19.34 -21.33 45.36
CA ASP A 195 19.62 -21.40 46.80
C ASP A 195 18.44 -20.85 47.63
N ALA A 196 17.24 -21.34 47.32
CA ALA A 196 15.96 -20.98 47.95
C ALA A 196 15.67 -19.47 48.03
N GLY A 197 16.16 -18.72 47.02
CA GLY A 197 15.88 -17.29 46.89
C GLY A 197 16.82 -16.40 47.69
N SER A 198 18.10 -16.72 47.76
CA SER A 198 19.08 -15.86 48.42
C SER A 198 19.36 -14.57 47.62
N ALA A 199 19.75 -13.51 48.29
CA ALA A 199 20.15 -12.24 47.69
C ALA A 199 21.59 -11.91 48.05
N THR A 200 22.43 -11.65 47.05
CA THR A 200 23.84 -11.26 47.25
C THR A 200 24.08 -9.87 46.70
N PHE A 201 24.58 -8.97 47.52
CA PHE A 201 25.08 -7.65 47.16
C PHE A 201 26.59 -7.65 47.07
N ASN A 202 27.15 -7.11 46.00
CA ASN A 202 28.59 -6.86 45.85
C ASN A 202 28.97 -5.45 46.29
#